data_b2c3c3fdede8ba29c8f7156e4d75d5bc
#
_entry.id   b2c3c3fdede8ba29c8f7156e4d75d5bc
#
_cell.length_a   1.000
_cell.length_b   1.000
_cell.length_c   1.000
_cell.angle_alpha   90.00
_cell.angle_beta   90.00
_cell.angle_gamma   90.00
#
_symmetry.space_group_name_H-M   'P 1'
#
loop_
_entity.id
_entity.type
_entity.pdbx_description
1 polymer ?
#
loop_
_entity_poly.entity_id
_entity_poly.type
_entity_poly.pdbx_seq_one_letter_code
_entity_poly.pdbx_strand_id
1 'polypeptide(L)'
;LMVQLKQEFNLTYLFITHDLATAKYICDRIGILYLGRMAEIGDLKEVYSHPLHPYTQALMAAVPVPDPHKRRTQTMPAGEIPNPINPPSGCRFHPRCPIAQAICSQVEPELRELRPGHQAACHFAEQFL
;
A
#
# COMPACT_ATOMS: atom_id res chain seq x y z
N LEU A 1 -16.31 -3.60 19.63
CA LEU A 1 -16.55 -5.04 19.81
C LEU A 1 -15.35 -5.89 19.34
N MET A 2 -14.88 -5.78 18.08
CA MET A 2 -13.76 -6.60 17.56
C MET A 2 -12.47 -6.40 18.35
N VAL A 3 -12.09 -5.17 18.67
CA VAL A 3 -10.88 -4.87 19.46
C VAL A 3 -11.00 -5.44 20.87
N GLN A 4 -12.18 -5.33 21.50
CA GLN A 4 -12.43 -5.91 22.81
C GLN A 4 -12.29 -7.43 22.81
N LEU A 5 -12.90 -8.10 21.83
CA LEU A 5 -12.81 -9.56 21.68
C LEU A 5 -11.37 -10.02 21.40
N LYS A 6 -10.62 -9.26 20.59
CA LYS A 6 -9.20 -9.52 20.34
C LYS A 6 -8.40 -9.52 21.65
N GLN A 7 -8.64 -8.54 22.52
CA GLN A 7 -7.93 -8.41 23.80
C GLN A 7 -8.37 -9.47 24.80
N GLU A 8 -9.68 -9.70 24.92
CA GLU A 8 -10.27 -10.63 25.91
C GLU A 8 -9.90 -12.09 25.62
N PHE A 9 -9.96 -12.51 24.36
CA PHE A 9 -9.72 -13.89 23.93
C PHE A 9 -8.37 -14.11 23.25
N ASN A 10 -7.50 -13.09 23.21
CA ASN A 10 -6.20 -13.14 22.52
C ASN A 10 -6.30 -13.63 21.06
N LEU A 11 -7.27 -13.06 20.31
CA LEU A 11 -7.57 -13.49 18.95
C LEU A 11 -6.61 -12.86 17.94
N THR A 12 -6.33 -13.61 16.87
CA THR A 12 -5.70 -13.11 15.66
C THR A 12 -6.74 -13.04 14.56
N TYR A 13 -6.89 -11.86 13.92
CA TYR A 13 -7.78 -11.66 12.79
C TYR A 13 -7.02 -11.52 11.49
N LEU A 14 -7.54 -12.14 10.44
CA LEU A 14 -7.27 -11.72 9.08
C LEU A 14 -8.43 -10.85 8.61
N PHE A 15 -8.19 -9.56 8.46
CA PHE A 15 -9.20 -8.56 8.11
C PHE A 15 -8.98 -8.05 6.69
N ILE A 16 -9.94 -8.29 5.80
CA ILE A 16 -9.88 -7.83 4.40
C ILE A 16 -10.83 -6.65 4.27
N THR A 17 -10.29 -5.51 3.84
CA THR A 17 -11.06 -4.28 3.67
C THR A 17 -10.45 -3.41 2.57
N HIS A 18 -11.25 -2.53 2.00
CA HIS A 18 -10.79 -1.41 1.17
C HIS A 18 -10.78 -0.08 1.95
N ASP A 19 -11.21 -0.08 3.20
CA ASP A 19 -11.24 1.10 4.06
C ASP A 19 -10.00 1.15 4.96
N LEU A 20 -9.04 1.99 4.57
CA LEU A 20 -7.81 2.20 5.31
C LEU A 20 -8.03 2.86 6.67
N ALA A 21 -9.06 3.69 6.82
CA ALA A 21 -9.39 4.32 8.08
C ALA A 21 -9.82 3.28 9.12
N THR A 22 -10.65 2.31 8.73
CA THR A 22 -11.03 1.20 9.60
C THR A 22 -9.83 0.30 9.94
N ALA A 23 -8.99 -0.03 8.97
CA ALA A 23 -7.78 -0.82 9.18
C ALA A 23 -6.86 -0.20 10.23
N LYS A 24 -6.74 1.12 10.24
CA LYS A 24 -5.92 1.89 11.21
C LYS A 24 -6.29 1.63 12.66
N TYR A 25 -7.57 1.35 12.94
CA TYR A 25 -8.04 1.10 14.31
C TYR A 25 -7.89 -0.36 14.76
N ILE A 26 -7.94 -1.30 13.84
CA ILE A 26 -8.08 -2.73 14.16
C ILE A 26 -6.76 -3.48 13.98
N CYS A 27 -5.99 -3.12 12.94
CA CYS A 27 -4.85 -3.90 12.51
C CYS A 27 -3.56 -3.52 13.23
N ASP A 28 -2.70 -4.50 13.46
CA ASP A 28 -1.31 -4.32 13.91
C ASP A 28 -0.36 -4.28 12.72
N ARG A 29 -0.68 -5.06 11.68
CA ARG A 29 0.05 -5.12 10.41
C ARG A 29 -0.90 -4.91 9.25
N ILE A 30 -0.38 -4.41 8.14
CA ILE A 30 -1.13 -4.20 6.92
C ILE A 30 -0.38 -4.74 5.71
N GLY A 31 -1.11 -5.38 4.80
CA GLY A 31 -0.64 -5.74 3.47
C GLY A 31 -1.47 -5.01 2.42
N ILE A 32 -0.80 -4.33 1.51
CA ILE A 32 -1.41 -3.58 0.40
C ILE A 32 -1.30 -4.42 -0.87
N LEU A 33 -2.45 -4.74 -1.48
CA LEU A 33 -2.51 -5.49 -2.73
C LEU A 33 -2.92 -4.57 -3.89
N TYR A 34 -2.29 -4.78 -5.04
CA TYR A 34 -2.68 -4.15 -6.30
C TYR A 34 -2.82 -5.20 -7.39
N LEU A 35 -4.01 -5.31 -7.99
CA LEU A 35 -4.36 -6.31 -9.00
C LEU A 35 -3.91 -7.74 -8.63
N GLY A 36 -4.14 -8.14 -7.38
CA GLY A 36 -3.82 -9.49 -6.88
C GLY A 36 -2.33 -9.73 -6.56
N ARG A 37 -1.49 -8.70 -6.54
CA ARG A 37 -0.10 -8.79 -6.12
C ARG A 37 0.16 -7.93 -4.89
N MET A 38 1.00 -8.46 -3.98
CA MET A 38 1.43 -7.71 -2.80
C MET A 38 2.35 -6.57 -3.24
N ALA A 39 1.93 -5.33 -3.00
CA ALA A 39 2.74 -4.14 -3.25
C ALA A 39 3.63 -3.82 -2.05
N GLU A 40 3.07 -3.92 -0.85
CA GLU A 40 3.76 -3.56 0.39
C GLU A 40 3.14 -4.29 1.58
N ILE A 41 3.96 -4.67 2.56
CA ILE A 41 3.49 -5.28 3.82
C ILE A 41 4.42 -4.88 4.97
N GLY A 42 3.83 -4.56 6.12
CA GLY A 42 4.62 -4.19 7.30
C GLY A 42 3.77 -3.90 8.52
N ASP A 43 4.43 -3.38 9.55
CA ASP A 43 3.74 -2.79 10.69
C ASP A 43 2.85 -1.64 10.21
N LEU A 44 1.66 -1.56 10.77
CA LEU A 44 0.67 -0.55 10.35
C LEU A 44 1.21 0.88 10.44
N LYS A 45 1.88 1.21 11.55
CA LYS A 45 2.40 2.58 11.78
C LYS A 45 3.52 2.91 10.80
N GLU A 46 4.40 1.93 10.52
CA GLU A 46 5.50 2.09 9.58
C GLU A 46 4.99 2.30 8.15
N VAL A 47 4.07 1.47 7.69
CA VAL A 47 3.49 1.61 6.34
C VAL A 47 2.74 2.93 6.16
N TYR A 48 2.02 3.41 7.20
CA TYR A 48 1.34 4.70 7.16
C TYR A 48 2.29 5.89 7.17
N SER A 49 3.37 5.83 7.96
CA SER A 49 4.32 6.94 8.13
C SER A 49 5.38 6.99 7.03
N HIS A 50 5.80 5.83 6.54
CA HIS A 50 6.91 5.67 5.59
C HIS A 50 6.54 4.66 4.50
N PRO A 51 5.52 4.94 3.66
CA PRO A 51 5.15 4.05 2.56
C PRO A 51 6.28 3.96 1.54
N LEU A 52 6.69 2.74 1.19
CA LEU A 52 7.83 2.43 0.32
C LEU A 52 7.42 2.10 -1.13
N HIS A 53 6.13 1.89 -1.39
CA HIS A 53 5.63 1.65 -2.74
C HIS A 53 4.80 2.85 -3.23
N PRO A 54 4.99 3.33 -4.47
CA PRO A 54 4.25 4.48 -4.99
C PRO A 54 2.73 4.34 -4.94
N TYR A 55 2.20 3.13 -5.10
CA TYR A 55 0.77 2.87 -4.94
C TYR A 55 0.31 3.08 -3.50
N THR A 56 1.07 2.59 -2.52
CA THR A 56 0.78 2.80 -1.10
C THR A 56 0.78 4.30 -0.76
N GLN A 57 1.75 5.04 -1.28
CA GLN A 57 1.81 6.50 -1.11
C GLN A 57 0.55 7.20 -1.65
N ALA A 58 0.09 6.79 -2.84
CA ALA A 58 -1.13 7.31 -3.43
C ALA A 58 -2.38 6.99 -2.59
N LEU A 59 -2.46 5.75 -2.05
CA LEU A 59 -3.55 5.36 -1.16
C LEU A 59 -3.56 6.16 0.14
N MET A 60 -2.40 6.32 0.77
CA MET A 60 -2.30 7.08 2.03
C MET A 60 -2.62 8.56 1.82
N ALA A 61 -2.23 9.14 0.68
CA ALA A 61 -2.59 10.49 0.30
C ALA A 61 -4.10 10.69 0.07
N ALA A 62 -4.81 9.63 -0.31
CA ALA A 62 -6.25 9.65 -0.53
C ALA A 62 -7.09 9.53 0.74
N VAL A 63 -6.49 9.08 1.86
CA VAL A 63 -7.20 8.98 3.15
C VAL A 63 -7.65 10.36 3.61
N PRO A 64 -8.95 10.56 3.93
CA PRO A 64 -9.45 11.83 4.42
C PRO A 64 -8.77 12.23 5.74
N VAL A 65 -8.20 13.44 5.76
CA VAL A 65 -7.77 14.07 7.00
C VAL A 65 -8.92 14.98 7.48
N PRO A 66 -9.41 14.85 8.72
CA PRO A 66 -10.51 15.66 9.23
C PRO A 66 -10.08 17.08 9.61
N ASP A 67 -9.20 17.69 8.81
CA ASP A 67 -8.74 19.06 8.97
C ASP A 67 -9.11 19.89 7.72
N PRO A 68 -10.09 20.82 7.82
CA PRO A 68 -10.55 21.61 6.69
C PRO A 68 -9.48 22.56 6.15
N HIS A 69 -8.43 22.84 6.90
CA HIS A 69 -7.35 23.75 6.49
C HIS A 69 -6.21 23.03 5.75
N LYS A 70 -6.14 21.69 5.83
CA LYS A 70 -5.17 20.90 5.07
C LYS A 70 -5.70 20.56 3.70
N ARG A 71 -5.49 21.44 2.72
CA ARG A 71 -5.75 21.12 1.32
C ARG A 71 -4.82 20.01 0.85
N ARG A 72 -5.38 18.99 0.22
CA ARG A 72 -4.62 17.94 -0.44
C ARG A 72 -3.87 18.54 -1.62
N THR A 73 -2.57 18.42 -1.61
CA THR A 73 -1.70 18.82 -2.72
C THR A 73 -1.31 17.66 -3.63
N GLN A 74 -1.58 16.43 -3.19
CA GLN A 74 -1.27 15.24 -3.99
C GLN A 74 -2.48 14.82 -4.83
N THR A 75 -2.28 14.78 -6.13
CA THR A 75 -3.22 14.24 -7.08
C THR A 75 -3.14 12.71 -7.11
N MET A 76 -4.29 12.04 -7.23
CA MET A 76 -4.31 10.60 -7.51
C MET A 76 -3.52 10.31 -8.80
N PRO A 77 -2.82 9.16 -8.88
CA PRO A 77 -2.10 8.79 -10.08
C PRO A 77 -3.01 8.84 -11.30
N ALA A 78 -2.51 9.45 -12.37
CA ALA A 78 -3.24 9.56 -13.65
C ALA A 78 -3.46 8.18 -14.29
N GLY A 79 -4.47 8.08 -15.13
CA GLY A 79 -4.78 6.88 -15.90
C GLY A 79 -5.88 6.01 -15.30
N GLU A 80 -6.42 5.15 -16.14
CA GLU A 80 -7.44 4.17 -15.75
C GLU A 80 -6.80 2.99 -15.00
N ILE A 81 -7.60 2.35 -14.13
CA ILE A 81 -7.20 1.10 -13.49
C ILE A 81 -7.15 0.02 -14.58
N PRO A 82 -5.99 -0.66 -14.76
CA PRO A 82 -5.86 -1.70 -15.77
C PRO A 82 -6.85 -2.85 -15.54
N ASN A 83 -7.22 -3.53 -16.63
CA ASN A 83 -8.10 -4.68 -16.54
C ASN A 83 -7.44 -5.82 -15.73
N PRO A 84 -8.07 -6.32 -14.66
CA PRO A 84 -7.51 -7.38 -13.83
C PRO A 84 -7.42 -8.74 -14.56
N ILE A 85 -8.16 -8.96 -15.65
CA ILE A 85 -8.12 -10.19 -16.46
C ILE A 85 -6.80 -10.28 -17.23
N ASN A 86 -6.33 -9.15 -17.77
CA ASN A 86 -5.06 -9.03 -18.48
C ASN A 86 -4.20 -7.97 -17.79
N PRO A 87 -3.59 -8.28 -16.65
CA PRO A 87 -2.80 -7.30 -15.92
C PRO A 87 -1.55 -6.90 -16.72
N PRO A 88 -1.02 -5.67 -16.52
CA PRO A 88 0.23 -5.24 -17.11
C PRO A 88 1.39 -6.18 -16.78
N SER A 89 2.33 -6.33 -17.72
CA SER A 89 3.58 -7.06 -17.50
C SER A 89 4.48 -6.34 -16.50
N GLY A 90 5.37 -7.06 -15.85
CA GLY A 90 6.27 -6.51 -14.84
C GLY A 90 5.51 -6.03 -13.60
N CYS A 91 5.87 -4.87 -13.10
CA CYS A 91 5.14 -4.22 -12.01
C CYS A 91 3.74 -3.82 -12.49
N ARG A 92 2.69 -4.37 -11.88
CA ARG A 92 1.29 -4.10 -12.30
C ARG A 92 0.87 -2.65 -12.16
N PHE A 93 1.56 -1.88 -11.31
CA PHE A 93 1.29 -0.45 -11.11
C PHE A 93 2.05 0.46 -12.09
N HIS A 94 3.02 -0.06 -12.87
CA HIS A 94 3.89 0.77 -13.71
C HIS A 94 3.16 1.73 -14.66
N PRO A 95 1.98 1.40 -15.26
CA PRO A 95 1.29 2.34 -16.16
C PRO A 95 0.81 3.62 -15.46
N ARG A 96 0.67 3.58 -14.13
CA ARG A 96 0.18 4.69 -13.31
C ARG A 96 1.24 5.23 -12.35
N CYS A 97 2.42 4.64 -12.36
CA CYS A 97 3.50 4.97 -11.43
C CYS A 97 4.25 6.23 -11.88
N PRO A 98 4.36 7.27 -11.04
CA PRO A 98 5.05 8.51 -11.40
C PRO A 98 6.56 8.36 -11.57
N ILE A 99 7.15 7.28 -11.02
CA ILE A 99 8.59 6.98 -11.10
C ILE A 99 8.90 5.78 -11.98
N ALA A 100 7.95 5.34 -12.80
CA ALA A 100 8.13 4.17 -13.64
C ALA A 100 9.31 4.33 -14.61
N GLN A 101 10.11 3.28 -14.72
CA GLN A 101 11.21 3.17 -15.68
C GLN A 101 11.05 1.91 -16.54
N ALA A 102 11.89 1.74 -17.56
CA ALA A 102 11.78 0.64 -18.52
C ALA A 102 11.73 -0.75 -17.85
N ILE A 103 12.51 -0.97 -16.79
CA ILE A 103 12.53 -2.24 -16.04
C ILE A 103 11.17 -2.57 -15.43
N CYS A 104 10.39 -1.55 -15.03
CA CYS A 104 9.10 -1.75 -14.38
C CYS A 104 8.06 -2.43 -15.28
N SER A 105 8.16 -2.29 -16.60
CA SER A 105 7.30 -2.97 -17.56
C SER A 105 7.81 -4.37 -17.96
N GLN A 106 9.07 -4.67 -17.69
CA GLN A 106 9.74 -5.89 -18.15
C GLN A 106 9.85 -6.95 -17.07
N VAL A 107 10.12 -6.54 -15.83
CA VAL A 107 10.41 -7.44 -14.71
C VAL A 107 9.45 -7.16 -13.56
N GLU A 108 8.83 -8.23 -13.05
CA GLU A 108 8.03 -8.14 -11.82
C GLU A 108 8.96 -7.92 -10.62
N PRO A 109 8.77 -6.86 -9.82
CA PRO A 109 9.60 -6.62 -8.65
C PRO A 109 9.32 -7.65 -7.57
N GLU A 110 10.39 -8.17 -6.96
CA GLU A 110 10.28 -9.03 -5.78
C GLU A 110 9.82 -8.26 -4.56
N LEU A 111 9.05 -8.91 -3.69
CA LEU A 111 8.71 -8.40 -2.37
C LEU A 111 9.95 -8.55 -1.48
N ARG A 112 10.65 -7.44 -1.23
CA ARG A 112 11.92 -7.41 -0.49
C ARG A 112 11.79 -6.69 0.83
N GLU A 113 12.49 -7.17 1.85
CA GLU A 113 12.60 -6.46 3.12
C GLU A 113 13.59 -5.29 2.97
N LEU A 114 13.09 -4.09 3.24
CA LEU A 114 13.84 -2.84 3.12
C LEU A 114 14.11 -2.18 4.47
N ARG A 115 13.24 -2.45 5.43
CA ARG A 115 13.40 -2.15 6.85
C ARG A 115 12.96 -3.38 7.64
N PRO A 116 13.39 -3.55 8.90
CA PRO A 116 12.98 -4.70 9.71
C PRO A 116 11.46 -4.87 9.75
N GLY A 117 10.96 -6.01 9.23
CA GLY A 117 9.54 -6.32 9.16
C GLY A 117 8.72 -5.51 8.14
N HIS A 118 9.36 -4.70 7.28
CA HIS A 118 8.72 -3.86 6.28
C HIS A 118 9.24 -4.18 4.87
N GLN A 119 8.37 -4.74 4.04
CA GLN A 119 8.68 -5.22 2.70
C GLN A 119 7.89 -4.45 1.64
N ALA A 120 8.50 -4.23 0.49
CA ALA A 120 7.85 -3.63 -0.67
C ALA A 120 8.31 -4.28 -1.98
N ALA A 121 7.39 -4.39 -2.93
CA ALA A 121 7.62 -4.90 -4.27
C ALA A 121 7.79 -3.75 -5.26
N CYS A 122 8.90 -3.03 -5.15
CA CYS A 122 9.24 -1.92 -6.04
C CYS A 122 10.74 -1.96 -6.35
N HIS A 123 11.11 -1.77 -7.63
CA HIS A 123 12.51 -1.71 -8.06
C HIS A 123 13.28 -0.53 -7.46
N PHE A 124 12.56 0.53 -7.09
CA PHE A 124 13.12 1.80 -6.64
C PHE A 124 12.67 2.19 -5.23
N ALA A 125 12.25 1.22 -4.42
CA ALA A 125 11.75 1.49 -3.07
C ALA A 125 12.77 2.16 -2.15
N GLU A 126 14.07 1.98 -2.42
CA GLU A 126 15.17 2.60 -1.67
C GLU A 126 15.14 4.13 -1.73
N GLN A 127 14.50 4.72 -2.73
CA GLN A 127 14.33 6.18 -2.83
C GLN A 127 13.43 6.75 -1.72
N PHE A 128 12.70 5.90 -1.02
CA PHE A 128 11.73 6.29 0.00
C PHE A 128 12.14 5.87 1.43
N LEU A 129 13.37 5.37 1.61
CA LEU A 129 13.89 4.95 2.92
C LEU A 129 14.17 6.11 3.89
#